data_9d812e0f0b687cae576213cc71fadffb
#
_entry.id   9d812e0f0b687cae576213cc71fadffb
#
_cell.length_a   1.000
_cell.length_b   1.000
_cell.length_c   1.000
_cell.angle_alpha   90.00
_cell.angle_beta   90.00
_cell.angle_gamma   90.00
#
_symmetry.space_group_name_H-M   'P 1'
#
loop_
_entity.id
_entity.type
_entity.pdbx_description
1 polymer ?
#
loop_
_entity_poly.entity_id
_entity_poly.type
_entity_poly.pdbx_seq_one_letter_code
_entity_poly.pdbx_strand_id
1 'polypeptide(L)'
;MTATFTPLTPSRLAHMNATANRAYEIATTIFGKTEDQACQLYILELLHDVGYAFDPADHAHAGGRVLSSLGVTSDAVYDHGDPNVGFMDDDLLIVNAADMTTSPTGAPMRMEDRLNDIGDRYGADSPHLACARAVADRIKRELAKRGLPTSWL
;
A
#
# COMPACT_ATOMS: atom_id res chain seq x y z
N MET A 1 1.22 -18.25 23.30
CA MET A 1 2.27 -17.96 22.32
C MET A 1 2.70 -16.51 22.48
N THR A 2 3.94 -16.26 22.77
CA THR A 2 4.50 -14.91 22.73
C THR A 2 4.70 -14.55 21.26
N ALA A 3 3.98 -13.53 20.79
CA ALA A 3 4.21 -12.99 19.45
C ALA A 3 5.69 -12.55 19.37
N THR A 4 6.42 -13.09 18.41
CA THR A 4 7.82 -12.71 18.19
C THR A 4 7.81 -11.36 17.49
N PHE A 5 8.18 -10.31 18.20
CA PHE A 5 8.34 -8.97 17.61
C PHE A 5 9.70 -8.88 16.92
N THR A 6 9.68 -8.46 15.66
CA THR A 6 10.89 -8.16 14.87
C THR A 6 10.90 -6.68 14.54
N PRO A 7 11.92 -5.90 14.93
CA PRO A 7 11.98 -4.49 14.57
C PRO A 7 11.92 -4.27 13.06
N LEU A 8 11.20 -3.23 12.64
CA LEU A 8 11.17 -2.81 11.24
C LEU A 8 12.54 -2.30 10.80
N THR A 9 12.97 -2.65 9.60
CA THR A 9 14.25 -2.21 9.06
C THR A 9 14.24 -0.71 8.72
N PRO A 10 15.40 -0.02 8.69
CA PRO A 10 15.46 1.38 8.26
C PRO A 10 14.88 1.61 6.86
N SER A 11 15.10 0.68 5.91
CA SER A 11 14.54 0.80 4.57
C SER A 11 13.02 0.65 4.58
N ARG A 12 12.46 -0.26 5.40
CA ARG A 12 11.01 -0.39 5.57
C ARG A 12 10.40 0.88 6.15
N LEU A 13 11.02 1.46 7.17
CA LEU A 13 10.57 2.73 7.76
C LEU A 13 10.65 3.88 6.76
N ALA A 14 11.70 3.94 5.93
CA ALA A 14 11.81 4.92 4.86
C ALA A 14 10.71 4.76 3.80
N HIS A 15 10.42 3.52 3.41
CA HIS A 15 9.31 3.19 2.51
C HIS A 15 7.97 3.65 3.10
N MET A 16 7.63 3.26 4.33
CA MET A 16 6.38 3.61 5.00
C MET A 16 6.20 5.14 5.10
N ASN A 17 7.26 5.87 5.40
CA ASN A 17 7.22 7.33 5.47
C ASN A 17 7.00 7.98 4.09
N ALA A 18 7.65 7.46 3.06
CA ALA A 18 7.50 7.96 1.69
C ALA A 18 6.12 7.64 1.11
N THR A 19 5.59 6.44 1.34
CA THR A 19 4.24 6.06 0.90
C THR A 19 3.17 6.89 1.59
N ALA A 20 3.35 7.25 2.87
CA ALA A 20 2.45 8.15 3.58
C ALA A 20 2.35 9.54 2.91
N ASN A 21 3.49 10.14 2.55
CA ASN A 21 3.51 11.38 1.79
C ASN A 21 2.85 11.23 0.41
N ARG A 22 3.10 10.10 -0.26
CA ARG A 22 2.51 9.79 -1.56
C ARG A 22 0.99 9.64 -1.47
N ALA A 23 0.48 8.97 -0.44
CA ALA A 23 -0.96 8.84 -0.20
C ALA A 23 -1.64 10.18 0.02
N TYR A 24 -1.03 11.08 0.81
CA TYR A 24 -1.51 12.44 0.99
C TYR A 24 -1.57 13.21 -0.34
N GLU A 25 -0.52 13.14 -1.15
CA GLU A 25 -0.46 13.77 -2.47
C GLU A 25 -1.56 13.24 -3.40
N ILE A 26 -1.71 11.92 -3.52
CA ILE A 26 -2.74 11.28 -4.34
C ILE A 26 -4.13 11.69 -3.86
N ALA A 27 -4.38 11.65 -2.55
CA ALA A 27 -5.67 12.02 -1.96
C ALA A 27 -6.07 13.45 -2.33
N THR A 28 -5.16 14.41 -2.22
CA THR A 28 -5.44 15.82 -2.48
C THR A 28 -5.46 16.14 -3.97
N THR A 29 -4.50 15.68 -4.76
CA THR A 29 -4.31 16.11 -6.15
C THR A 29 -5.11 15.30 -7.16
N ILE A 30 -5.35 14.01 -6.88
CA ILE A 30 -6.06 13.11 -7.79
C ILE A 30 -7.52 12.90 -7.35
N PHE A 31 -7.75 12.67 -6.06
CA PHE A 31 -9.08 12.37 -5.55
C PHE A 31 -9.84 13.62 -5.05
N GLY A 32 -9.18 14.76 -4.92
CA GLY A 32 -9.80 16.00 -4.41
C GLY A 32 -10.31 15.87 -2.98
N LYS A 33 -9.67 15.02 -2.17
CA LYS A 33 -10.01 14.85 -0.75
C LYS A 33 -9.70 16.12 0.03
N THR A 34 -10.42 16.33 1.13
CA THR A 34 -10.10 17.41 2.08
C THR A 34 -8.77 17.14 2.77
N GLU A 35 -8.19 18.18 3.38
CA GLU A 35 -6.94 18.07 4.14
C GLU A 35 -7.07 17.05 5.28
N ASP A 36 -8.17 17.07 6.02
CA ASP A 36 -8.42 16.10 7.11
C ASP A 36 -8.47 14.66 6.61
N GLN A 37 -9.15 14.42 5.48
CA GLN A 37 -9.19 13.09 4.85
C GLN A 37 -7.82 12.65 4.35
N ALA A 38 -7.05 13.57 3.76
CA ALA A 38 -5.69 13.29 3.30
C ALA A 38 -4.74 13.02 4.47
N CYS A 39 -4.88 13.72 5.60
CA CYS A 39 -4.13 13.45 6.83
C CYS A 39 -4.47 12.06 7.40
N GLN A 40 -5.73 11.66 7.38
CA GLN A 40 -6.13 10.31 7.79
C GLN A 40 -5.47 9.24 6.91
N LEU A 41 -5.47 9.43 5.59
CA LEU A 41 -4.80 8.54 4.65
C LEU A 41 -3.30 8.51 4.83
N TYR A 42 -2.67 9.65 5.13
CA TYR A 42 -1.25 9.70 5.51
C TYR A 42 -0.95 8.77 6.69
N ILE A 43 -1.77 8.84 7.74
CA ILE A 43 -1.58 8.01 8.95
C ILE A 43 -1.79 6.52 8.63
N LEU A 44 -2.84 6.18 7.90
CA LEU A 44 -3.10 4.79 7.51
C LEU A 44 -1.96 4.21 6.68
N GLU A 45 -1.48 4.98 5.71
CA GLU A 45 -0.37 4.56 4.86
C GLU A 45 0.96 4.50 5.61
N LEU A 46 1.20 5.42 6.56
CA LEU A 46 2.37 5.36 7.42
C LEU A 46 2.43 4.03 8.21
N LEU A 47 1.28 3.44 8.49
CA LEU A 47 1.15 2.23 9.30
C LEU A 47 0.85 0.96 8.46
N HIS A 48 0.70 1.07 7.13
CA HIS A 48 0.22 -0.06 6.31
C HIS A 48 1.09 -1.32 6.44
N ASP A 49 2.38 -1.14 6.57
CA ASP A 49 3.38 -2.21 6.65
C ASP A 49 3.81 -2.58 8.09
N VAL A 50 3.13 -2.05 9.10
CA VAL A 50 3.49 -2.33 10.52
C VAL A 50 3.45 -3.84 10.83
N GLY A 51 2.65 -4.60 10.11
CA GLY A 51 2.53 -6.05 10.26
C GLY A 51 3.81 -6.83 10.01
N TYR A 52 4.78 -6.27 9.26
CA TYR A 52 6.10 -6.89 9.09
C TYR A 52 6.86 -7.12 10.41
N ALA A 53 6.54 -6.35 11.44
CA ALA A 53 7.11 -6.55 12.77
C ALA A 53 6.55 -7.78 13.50
N PHE A 54 5.45 -8.35 13.03
CA PHE A 54 4.72 -9.43 13.70
C PHE A 54 4.61 -10.69 12.85
N ASP A 55 4.22 -10.57 11.59
CA ASP A 55 4.09 -11.67 10.64
C ASP A 55 4.43 -11.19 9.22
N PRO A 56 5.71 -11.31 8.79
CA PRO A 56 6.12 -10.88 7.46
C PRO A 56 5.42 -11.61 6.31
N ALA A 57 4.98 -12.85 6.52
CA ALA A 57 4.32 -13.65 5.49
C ALA A 57 2.87 -13.21 5.25
N ASP A 58 2.23 -12.62 6.27
CA ASP A 58 0.84 -12.16 6.26
C ASP A 58 0.75 -10.72 6.81
N HIS A 59 1.70 -9.86 6.41
CA HIS A 59 1.91 -8.54 7.02
C HIS A 59 0.68 -7.63 6.97
N ALA A 60 -0.08 -7.64 5.88
CA ALA A 60 -1.28 -6.81 5.74
C ALA A 60 -2.33 -7.14 6.80
N HIS A 61 -2.71 -8.41 6.91
CA HIS A 61 -3.66 -8.85 7.91
C HIS A 61 -3.11 -8.72 9.34
N ALA A 62 -1.82 -9.01 9.56
CA ALA A 62 -1.18 -8.82 10.86
C ALA A 62 -1.20 -7.34 11.27
N GLY A 63 -0.88 -6.43 10.36
CA GLY A 63 -0.96 -4.99 10.58
C GLY A 63 -2.36 -4.52 10.93
N GLY A 64 -3.36 -4.93 10.14
CA GLY A 64 -4.76 -4.62 10.41
C GLY A 64 -5.24 -5.11 11.76
N ARG A 65 -4.86 -6.34 12.18
CA ARG A 65 -5.20 -6.88 13.51
C ARG A 65 -4.54 -6.09 14.64
N VAL A 66 -3.26 -5.72 14.49
CA VAL A 66 -2.55 -4.90 15.49
C VAL A 66 -3.21 -3.54 15.65
N LEU A 67 -3.50 -2.84 14.55
CA LEU A 67 -4.17 -1.54 14.59
C LEU A 67 -5.57 -1.65 15.22
N SER A 68 -6.33 -2.69 14.87
CA SER A 68 -7.65 -2.93 15.46
C SER A 68 -7.57 -3.13 16.97
N SER A 69 -6.54 -3.83 17.48
CA SER A 69 -6.32 -4.01 18.91
C SER A 69 -6.02 -2.69 19.64
N LEU A 70 -5.56 -1.68 18.92
CA LEU A 70 -5.30 -0.32 19.41
C LEU A 70 -6.48 0.64 19.18
N GLY A 71 -7.63 0.11 18.72
CA GLY A 71 -8.81 0.91 18.43
C GLY A 71 -8.81 1.60 17.05
N VAL A 72 -7.87 1.27 16.16
CA VAL A 72 -7.81 1.78 14.79
C VAL A 72 -8.23 0.68 13.83
N THR A 73 -9.47 0.71 13.38
CA THR A 73 -9.98 -0.23 12.36
C THR A 73 -9.78 0.35 10.97
N SER A 74 -9.11 -0.41 10.09
CA SER A 74 -8.89 0.01 8.71
C SER A 74 -8.84 -1.20 7.77
N ASP A 75 -9.84 -1.30 6.91
CA ASP A 75 -9.85 -2.28 5.83
C ASP A 75 -8.75 -1.96 4.80
N ALA A 76 -8.40 -0.69 4.62
CA ALA A 76 -7.32 -0.29 3.74
C ALA A 76 -5.96 -0.87 4.16
N VAL A 77 -5.67 -0.93 5.45
CA VAL A 77 -4.45 -1.58 5.95
C VAL A 77 -4.59 -3.10 5.90
N TYR A 78 -5.73 -3.64 6.30
CA TYR A 78 -5.97 -5.09 6.36
C TYR A 78 -5.91 -5.75 4.98
N ASP A 79 -6.48 -5.09 3.96
CA ASP A 79 -6.65 -5.64 2.61
C ASP A 79 -5.62 -5.12 1.59
N HIS A 80 -4.65 -4.28 2.02
CA HIS A 80 -3.69 -3.76 1.04
C HIS A 80 -2.90 -4.90 0.39
N GLY A 81 -2.64 -4.75 -0.90
CA GLY A 81 -1.93 -5.76 -1.68
C GLY A 81 -2.78 -6.96 -2.11
N ASP A 82 -4.06 -7.05 -1.71
CA ASP A 82 -4.96 -8.11 -2.18
C ASP A 82 -5.73 -7.65 -3.45
N PRO A 83 -5.46 -8.24 -4.62
CA PRO A 83 -6.18 -7.91 -5.84
C PRO A 83 -7.62 -8.41 -5.89
N ASN A 84 -7.98 -9.33 -4.98
CA ASN A 84 -9.25 -10.09 -5.02
C ASN A 84 -10.31 -9.55 -4.04
N VAL A 85 -10.04 -8.43 -3.36
CA VAL A 85 -11.07 -7.81 -2.50
C VAL A 85 -12.34 -7.55 -3.30
N GLY A 86 -13.50 -7.82 -2.70
CA GLY A 86 -14.78 -7.67 -3.36
C GLY A 86 -15.05 -6.20 -3.73
N PHE A 87 -14.85 -5.30 -2.79
CA PHE A 87 -15.01 -3.85 -2.97
C PHE A 87 -13.72 -3.12 -2.60
N MET A 88 -13.24 -2.28 -3.51
CA MET A 88 -12.09 -1.41 -3.27
C MET A 88 -12.60 0.03 -3.15
N ASP A 89 -12.69 0.53 -1.93
CA ASP A 89 -13.02 1.91 -1.66
C ASP A 89 -11.86 2.87 -2.02
N ASP A 90 -12.09 4.16 -1.86
CA ASP A 90 -11.07 5.16 -2.18
C ASP A 90 -9.84 5.03 -1.30
N ASP A 91 -10.01 4.71 -0.01
CA ASP A 91 -8.90 4.60 0.93
C ASP A 91 -7.97 3.44 0.57
N LEU A 92 -8.52 2.26 0.32
CA LEU A 92 -7.75 1.10 -0.14
C LEU A 92 -7.09 1.34 -1.50
N LEU A 93 -7.80 2.01 -2.42
CA LEU A 93 -7.26 2.35 -3.74
C LEU A 93 -6.07 3.31 -3.62
N ILE A 94 -6.16 4.33 -2.76
CA ILE A 94 -5.08 5.29 -2.51
C ILE A 94 -3.88 4.60 -1.84
N VAL A 95 -4.12 3.76 -0.82
CA VAL A 95 -3.07 2.99 -0.13
C VAL A 95 -2.32 2.11 -1.12
N ASN A 96 -3.03 1.31 -1.91
CA ASN A 96 -2.40 0.44 -2.91
C ASN A 96 -1.64 1.24 -4.00
N ALA A 97 -2.18 2.37 -4.44
CA ALA A 97 -1.53 3.19 -5.46
C ALA A 97 -0.27 3.89 -4.91
N ALA A 98 -0.29 4.34 -3.67
CA ALA A 98 0.87 4.93 -3.01
C ALA A 98 2.00 3.90 -2.84
N ASP A 99 1.69 2.71 -2.35
CA ASP A 99 2.65 1.62 -2.22
C ASP A 99 3.26 1.23 -3.58
N MET A 100 2.43 1.07 -4.60
CA MET A 100 2.87 0.67 -5.95
C MET A 100 3.59 1.77 -6.73
N THR A 101 3.64 2.99 -6.24
CA THR A 101 4.38 4.12 -6.84
C THR A 101 5.51 4.63 -5.95
N THR A 102 5.95 3.81 -5.00
CA THR A 102 7.08 4.10 -4.10
C THR A 102 8.05 2.90 -4.08
N SER A 103 9.34 3.17 -4.15
CA SER A 103 10.37 2.11 -4.09
C SER A 103 10.48 1.51 -2.68
N PRO A 104 11.12 0.32 -2.54
CA PRO A 104 11.38 -0.28 -1.22
C PRO A 104 12.23 0.58 -0.27
N THR A 105 12.91 1.59 -0.79
CA THR A 105 13.77 2.51 -0.03
C THR A 105 13.19 3.90 0.10
N GLY A 106 11.96 4.11 -0.38
CA GLY A 106 11.23 5.38 -0.25
C GLY A 106 11.45 6.39 -1.38
N ALA A 107 12.06 6.01 -2.50
CA ALA A 107 12.14 6.89 -3.66
C ALA A 107 10.83 6.86 -4.48
N PRO A 108 10.41 7.97 -5.10
CA PRO A 108 9.32 7.96 -6.07
C PRO A 108 9.62 7.00 -7.21
N MET A 109 8.62 6.26 -7.66
CA MET A 109 8.79 5.24 -8.69
C MET A 109 7.50 5.15 -9.52
N ARG A 110 7.64 4.88 -10.82
CA ARG A 110 6.46 4.55 -11.62
C ARG A 110 6.01 3.11 -11.31
N MET A 111 4.73 2.87 -11.45
CA MET A 111 4.16 1.53 -11.19
C MET A 111 4.83 0.44 -12.04
N GLU A 112 5.15 0.72 -13.31
CA GLU A 112 5.84 -0.26 -14.17
C GLU A 112 7.26 -0.56 -13.68
N ASP A 113 7.99 0.45 -13.23
CA ASP A 113 9.33 0.27 -12.64
C ASP A 113 9.24 -0.51 -11.32
N ARG A 114 8.18 -0.32 -10.54
CA ARG A 114 7.91 -1.11 -9.33
C ARG A 114 7.68 -2.59 -9.66
N LEU A 115 6.91 -2.87 -10.71
CA LEU A 115 6.71 -4.26 -11.17
C LEU A 115 8.01 -4.90 -11.67
N ASN A 116 8.85 -4.15 -12.39
CA ASN A 116 10.17 -4.62 -12.82
C ASN A 116 11.06 -4.92 -11.61
N ASP A 117 11.13 -4.02 -10.62
CA ASP A 117 11.88 -4.24 -9.38
C ASP A 117 11.42 -5.51 -8.62
N ILE A 118 10.12 -5.75 -8.54
CA ILE A 118 9.57 -6.97 -7.94
C ILE A 118 9.99 -8.21 -8.74
N GLY A 119 9.92 -8.15 -10.07
CA GLY A 119 10.35 -9.22 -10.96
C GLY A 119 11.84 -9.54 -10.81
N ASP A 120 12.67 -8.52 -10.71
CA ASP A 120 14.13 -8.68 -10.53
C ASP A 120 14.48 -9.32 -9.17
N ARG A 121 13.73 -8.97 -8.10
CA ARG A 121 13.98 -9.50 -6.76
C ARG A 121 13.41 -10.90 -6.52
N TYR A 122 12.26 -11.22 -7.07
CA TYR A 122 11.54 -12.47 -6.78
C TYR A 122 11.47 -13.42 -7.96
N GLY A 123 11.79 -12.97 -9.17
CA GLY A 123 11.73 -13.73 -10.42
C GLY A 123 10.50 -13.39 -11.27
N ALA A 124 10.67 -13.53 -12.58
CA ALA A 124 9.65 -13.20 -13.59
C ALA A 124 8.37 -14.06 -13.46
N ASP A 125 8.50 -15.29 -12.97
CA ASP A 125 7.38 -16.23 -12.79
C ASP A 125 6.95 -16.37 -11.32
N SER A 126 7.38 -15.44 -10.45
CA SER A 126 7.07 -15.52 -9.02
C SER A 126 5.60 -15.21 -8.73
N PRO A 127 5.02 -15.86 -7.70
CA PRO A 127 3.70 -15.49 -7.19
C PRO A 127 3.63 -14.03 -6.71
N HIS A 128 4.73 -13.48 -6.23
CA HIS A 128 4.82 -12.07 -5.82
C HIS A 128 4.60 -11.11 -6.99
N LEU A 129 5.26 -11.36 -8.12
CA LEU A 129 5.06 -10.54 -9.32
C LEU A 129 3.66 -10.72 -9.90
N ALA A 130 3.14 -11.93 -9.93
CA ALA A 130 1.78 -12.19 -10.40
C ALA A 130 0.73 -11.43 -9.56
N CYS A 131 0.88 -11.45 -8.24
CA CYS A 131 0.02 -10.69 -7.32
C CYS A 131 0.17 -9.19 -7.54
N ALA A 132 1.39 -8.67 -7.61
CA ALA A 132 1.65 -7.24 -7.84
C ALA A 132 1.05 -6.74 -9.17
N ARG A 133 1.15 -7.52 -10.23
CA ARG A 133 0.52 -7.21 -11.52
C ARG A 133 -1.01 -7.16 -11.41
N ALA A 134 -1.61 -8.11 -10.70
CA ALA A 134 -3.06 -8.13 -10.48
C ALA A 134 -3.52 -6.90 -9.67
N VAL A 135 -2.76 -6.48 -8.66
CA VAL A 135 -3.01 -5.24 -7.90
C VAL A 135 -2.89 -4.03 -8.81
N ALA A 136 -1.82 -3.92 -9.61
CA ALA A 136 -1.61 -2.82 -10.55
C ALA A 136 -2.77 -2.70 -11.57
N ASP A 137 -3.20 -3.81 -12.13
CA ASP A 137 -4.34 -3.84 -13.06
C ASP A 137 -5.65 -3.46 -12.36
N ARG A 138 -5.85 -3.87 -11.11
CA ARG A 138 -7.02 -3.48 -10.31
C ARG A 138 -7.01 -1.98 -10.05
N ILE A 139 -5.88 -1.39 -9.67
CA ILE A 139 -5.73 0.07 -9.47
C ILE A 139 -6.14 0.82 -10.73
N LYS A 140 -5.58 0.44 -11.89
CA LYS A 140 -5.90 1.09 -13.17
C LYS A 140 -7.40 1.02 -13.49
N ARG A 141 -8.02 -0.14 -13.31
CA ARG A 141 -9.46 -0.32 -13.54
C ARG A 141 -10.32 0.52 -12.59
N GLU A 142 -9.97 0.55 -11.31
CA GLU A 142 -10.74 1.30 -10.31
C GLU A 142 -10.61 2.82 -10.49
N LEU A 143 -9.45 3.33 -10.89
CA LEU A 143 -9.28 4.73 -11.27
C LEU A 143 -10.11 5.07 -12.52
N ALA A 144 -10.06 4.22 -13.54
CA ALA A 144 -10.84 4.41 -14.77
C ALA A 144 -12.35 4.43 -14.52
N LYS A 145 -12.86 3.55 -13.65
CA LYS A 145 -14.28 3.55 -13.24
C LYS A 145 -14.71 4.86 -12.58
N ARG A 146 -13.80 5.53 -11.89
CA ARG A 146 -14.04 6.84 -11.24
C ARG A 146 -13.78 8.02 -12.16
N GLY A 147 -13.38 7.79 -13.42
CA GLY A 147 -12.99 8.85 -14.36
C GLY A 147 -11.71 9.59 -13.93
N LEU A 148 -10.86 8.95 -13.11
CA LEU A 148 -9.62 9.54 -12.63
C LEU A 148 -8.45 9.19 -13.59
N PRO A 149 -7.44 10.10 -13.71
CA PRO A 149 -6.31 9.87 -14.60
C PRO A 149 -5.41 8.73 -14.09
N THR A 150 -4.76 8.03 -15.03
CA THR A 150 -3.80 6.95 -14.75
C THR A 150 -2.38 7.28 -15.22
N SER A 151 -2.17 8.43 -15.85
CA SER A 151 -0.87 8.82 -16.42
C SER A 151 0.22 9.10 -15.39
N TRP A 152 -0.16 9.28 -14.14
CA TRP A 152 0.77 9.52 -13.03
C TRP A 152 1.29 8.24 -12.36
N LEU A 153 0.73 7.07 -12.69
CA LEU A 153 1.12 5.76 -12.16
C LEU A 153 2.52 5.29 -12.60
#